data_84f8e49baebdafa9eeb33dc0de0d22ca
#
_entry.id   84f8e49baebdafa9eeb33dc0de0d22ca
#
_cell.length_a   1.000
_cell.length_b   1.000
_cell.length_c   1.000
_cell.angle_alpha   90.00
_cell.angle_beta   90.00
_cell.angle_gamma   90.00
#
_symmetry.space_group_name_H-M   'P 1'
#
loop_
_entity.id
_entity.type
_entity.pdbx_description
1 polymer ?
#
loop_
_entity_poly.entity_id
_entity_poly.type
_entity_poly.pdbx_seq_one_letter_code
_entity_poly.pdbx_strand_id
1 'polypeptide(L)'
;MRRLMGHATLALVSMVTAACATAMSVSSHVDREVDFSRYQTFDWGPADALPTGDPRLDANPFFKDHLQGEVEKQLAARGFTLAQTGAADLLVHYHAHISERIDVASVDKTYGYGGEVRDYEAGTIVIDVVDARTNKVIWRGWAQDAVKGMLDNQDTMAAKVNEAVTRMLARLPARTAGAAQR
;
A
#
# COMPACT_ATOMS: atom_id res chain seq x y z
N MET A 1 -28.28 53.17 -38.48
CA MET A 1 -28.39 52.78 -37.06
C MET A 1 -27.87 51.36 -36.90
N ARG A 2 -26.60 51.17 -36.48
CA ARG A 2 -25.93 49.89 -36.27
C ARG A 2 -25.88 49.63 -34.75
N ARG A 3 -26.61 48.60 -34.27
CA ARG A 3 -26.54 48.16 -32.87
C ARG A 3 -25.34 47.23 -32.71
N LEU A 4 -24.35 47.66 -31.91
CA LEU A 4 -23.26 46.82 -31.43
C LEU A 4 -23.81 45.95 -30.28
N MET A 5 -23.87 44.64 -30.47
CA MET A 5 -24.06 43.65 -29.38
C MET A 5 -22.70 43.28 -28.79
N GLY A 6 -22.45 43.74 -27.56
CA GLY A 6 -21.28 43.35 -26.81
C GLY A 6 -21.48 41.96 -26.19
N HIS A 7 -20.60 41.01 -26.54
CA HIS A 7 -20.54 39.70 -25.93
C HIS A 7 -19.66 39.78 -24.69
N ALA A 8 -20.26 39.72 -23.50
CA ALA A 8 -19.53 39.58 -22.25
C ALA A 8 -19.17 38.11 -22.06
N THR A 9 -17.90 37.77 -22.27
CA THR A 9 -17.37 36.43 -21.99
C THR A 9 -17.05 36.31 -20.51
N LEU A 10 -17.85 35.55 -19.78
CA LEU A 10 -17.64 35.26 -18.36
C LEU A 10 -16.59 34.15 -18.25
N ALA A 11 -15.37 34.50 -17.92
CA ALA A 11 -14.29 33.55 -17.64
C ALA A 11 -14.47 32.92 -16.24
N LEU A 12 -14.89 31.67 -16.19
CA LEU A 12 -15.00 30.89 -14.95
C LEU A 12 -13.59 30.38 -14.58
N VAL A 13 -12.94 31.07 -13.64
CA VAL A 13 -11.67 30.63 -13.08
C VAL A 13 -11.95 29.54 -12.04
N SER A 14 -11.74 28.27 -12.42
CA SER A 14 -11.79 27.11 -11.50
C SER A 14 -10.55 27.13 -10.61
N MET A 15 -10.72 27.56 -9.37
CA MET A 15 -9.71 27.46 -8.32
C MET A 15 -9.59 25.98 -7.90
N VAL A 16 -8.58 25.28 -8.41
CA VAL A 16 -8.21 23.94 -7.91
C VAL A 16 -7.51 24.14 -6.56
N THR A 17 -8.23 23.93 -5.47
CA THR A 17 -7.62 23.85 -4.14
C THR A 17 -6.88 22.53 -4.03
N ALA A 18 -5.55 22.55 -4.20
CA ALA A 18 -4.69 21.43 -3.85
C ALA A 18 -4.73 21.25 -2.33
N ALA A 19 -5.55 20.32 -1.85
CA ALA A 19 -5.47 19.87 -0.48
C ALA A 19 -4.13 19.13 -0.34
N CYS A 20 -3.20 19.66 0.44
CA CYS A 20 -2.00 18.97 0.89
C CYS A 20 -2.42 17.87 1.90
N ALA A 21 -3.00 16.77 1.41
CA ALA A 21 -3.05 15.55 2.16
C ALA A 21 -1.61 14.99 2.16
N THR A 22 -1.09 14.64 3.32
CA THR A 22 0.17 13.89 3.43
C THR A 22 0.01 12.62 2.61
N ALA A 23 0.68 12.58 1.46
CA ALA A 23 0.52 11.47 0.53
C ALA A 23 1.16 10.22 1.10
N MET A 24 0.46 9.09 1.03
CA MET A 24 1.00 7.77 1.39
C MET A 24 2.37 7.55 0.75
N SER A 25 3.35 7.23 1.57
CA SER A 25 4.70 6.87 1.14
C SER A 25 4.75 5.37 0.80
N VAL A 26 5.25 5.01 -0.39
CA VAL A 26 5.38 3.62 -0.82
C VAL A 26 6.76 3.37 -1.38
N SER A 27 7.40 2.27 -0.96
CA SER A 27 8.70 1.83 -1.45
C SER A 27 8.72 0.31 -1.66
N SER A 28 9.72 -0.19 -2.38
CA SER A 28 9.94 -1.62 -2.56
C SER A 28 11.40 -1.94 -2.83
N HIS A 29 11.78 -3.16 -2.48
CA HIS A 29 13.04 -3.77 -2.84
C HIS A 29 12.77 -5.07 -3.60
N VAL A 30 13.50 -5.30 -4.68
CA VAL A 30 13.42 -6.51 -5.50
C VAL A 30 14.80 -7.11 -5.68
N ASP A 31 14.92 -8.41 -5.49
CA ASP A 31 16.12 -9.15 -5.88
C ASP A 31 16.19 -9.23 -7.42
N ARG A 32 17.13 -8.48 -8.01
CA ARG A 32 17.23 -8.34 -9.47
C ARG A 32 17.80 -9.57 -10.18
N GLU A 33 18.35 -10.52 -9.41
CA GLU A 33 18.88 -11.78 -9.93
C GLU A 33 17.78 -12.84 -10.08
N VAL A 34 16.59 -12.57 -9.55
CA VAL A 34 15.44 -13.48 -9.55
C VAL A 34 14.60 -13.30 -10.80
N ASP A 35 14.40 -14.41 -11.51
CA ASP A 35 13.44 -14.48 -12.62
C ASP A 35 12.05 -14.85 -12.12
N PHE A 36 11.17 -13.84 -12.03
CA PHE A 36 9.82 -14.01 -11.56
C PHE A 36 8.92 -14.85 -12.48
N SER A 37 9.31 -15.07 -13.73
CA SER A 37 8.55 -15.92 -14.67
C SER A 37 8.53 -17.39 -14.26
N ARG A 38 9.47 -17.81 -13.41
CA ARG A 38 9.63 -19.19 -12.93
C ARG A 38 8.60 -19.58 -11.87
N TYR A 39 8.00 -18.60 -11.19
CA TYR A 39 7.01 -18.84 -10.13
C TYR A 39 5.61 -18.75 -10.71
N GLN A 40 4.73 -19.62 -10.25
CA GLN A 40 3.35 -19.70 -10.71
C GLN A 40 2.36 -19.56 -9.57
N THR A 41 2.65 -20.21 -8.44
CA THR A 41 1.75 -20.29 -7.32
C THR A 41 2.29 -19.56 -6.10
N PHE A 42 1.39 -19.05 -5.29
CA PHE A 42 1.72 -18.51 -3.98
C PHE A 42 0.79 -19.08 -2.92
N ASP A 43 1.22 -19.03 -1.68
CA ASP A 43 0.42 -19.33 -0.50
C ASP A 43 0.80 -18.33 0.61
N TRP A 44 -0.05 -18.23 1.61
CA TRP A 44 0.27 -17.48 2.80
C TRP A 44 1.25 -18.28 3.66
N GLY A 45 2.26 -17.60 4.19
CA GLY A 45 3.16 -18.20 5.17
C GLY A 45 2.42 -18.60 6.43
N PRO A 46 3.01 -19.47 7.28
CA PRO A 46 2.39 -19.88 8.53
C PRO A 46 1.92 -18.69 9.35
N ALA A 47 0.71 -18.77 9.90
CA ALA A 47 0.07 -17.68 10.66
C ALA A 47 0.90 -17.20 11.87
N ASP A 48 1.73 -18.07 12.41
CA ASP A 48 2.61 -17.85 13.57
C ASP A 48 3.93 -17.20 13.19
N ALA A 49 4.27 -17.15 11.90
CA ALA A 49 5.57 -16.67 11.45
C ALA A 49 5.74 -15.15 11.58
N LEU A 50 4.65 -14.39 11.45
CA LEU A 50 4.68 -12.93 11.54
C LEU A 50 3.37 -12.40 12.14
N PRO A 51 3.32 -12.13 13.45
CA PRO A 51 2.25 -11.29 14.00
C PRO A 51 2.26 -9.94 13.28
N THR A 52 1.12 -9.28 13.17
CA THR A 52 1.06 -7.93 12.57
C THR A 52 2.01 -6.95 13.27
N GLY A 53 2.35 -7.20 14.52
CA GLY A 53 3.21 -6.35 15.34
C GLY A 53 2.46 -5.27 16.11
N ASP A 54 1.15 -5.13 15.89
CA ASP A 54 0.28 -4.25 16.66
C ASP A 54 -0.98 -5.01 17.13
N PRO A 55 -1.17 -5.15 18.46
CA PRO A 55 -2.31 -5.91 19.01
C PRO A 55 -3.68 -5.39 18.54
N ARG A 56 -3.81 -4.11 18.20
CA ARG A 56 -5.06 -3.52 17.69
C ARG A 56 -5.41 -4.04 16.30
N LEU A 57 -4.37 -4.28 15.47
CA LEU A 57 -4.53 -4.86 14.13
C LEU A 57 -4.68 -6.38 14.20
N ASP A 58 -3.94 -7.05 15.09
CA ASP A 58 -4.04 -8.50 15.31
C ASP A 58 -5.44 -8.92 15.75
N ALA A 59 -6.06 -8.12 16.62
CA ALA A 59 -7.42 -8.36 17.10
C ALA A 59 -8.51 -7.94 16.12
N ASN A 60 -8.15 -7.35 14.96
CA ASN A 60 -9.12 -6.86 13.98
C ASN A 60 -9.23 -7.81 12.77
N PRO A 61 -10.23 -8.72 12.74
CA PRO A 61 -10.40 -9.67 11.66
C PRO A 61 -10.67 -8.98 10.31
N PHE A 62 -11.37 -7.84 10.31
CA PHE A 62 -11.67 -7.08 9.08
C PHE A 62 -10.39 -6.54 8.44
N PHE A 63 -9.41 -6.10 9.23
CA PHE A 63 -8.12 -5.67 8.70
C PHE A 63 -7.41 -6.80 7.98
N LYS A 64 -7.30 -7.96 8.63
CA LYS A 64 -6.65 -9.16 8.07
C LYS A 64 -7.32 -9.62 6.78
N ASP A 65 -8.63 -9.84 6.81
CA ASP A 65 -9.38 -10.36 5.66
C ASP A 65 -9.30 -9.39 4.47
N HIS A 66 -9.36 -8.09 4.74
CA HIS A 66 -9.28 -7.06 3.72
C HIS A 66 -7.91 -6.97 3.08
N LEU A 67 -6.85 -7.02 3.91
CA LEU A 67 -5.48 -7.01 3.43
C LEU A 67 -5.18 -8.25 2.59
N GLN A 68 -5.55 -9.43 3.08
CA GLN A 68 -5.32 -10.69 2.37
C GLN A 68 -6.08 -10.70 1.04
N GLY A 69 -7.35 -10.35 1.03
CA GLY A 69 -8.15 -10.31 -0.19
C GLY A 69 -7.60 -9.35 -1.26
N GLU A 70 -7.12 -8.18 -0.85
CA GLU A 70 -6.53 -7.24 -1.82
C GLU A 70 -5.16 -7.71 -2.32
N VAL A 71 -4.33 -8.33 -1.47
CA VAL A 71 -3.06 -8.93 -1.88
C VAL A 71 -3.28 -10.05 -2.90
N GLU A 72 -4.21 -10.98 -2.63
CA GLU A 72 -4.56 -12.07 -3.55
C GLU A 72 -5.03 -11.54 -4.90
N LYS A 73 -5.90 -10.55 -4.90
CA LYS A 73 -6.38 -9.88 -6.11
C LYS A 73 -5.24 -9.24 -6.91
N GLN A 74 -4.32 -8.56 -6.26
CA GLN A 74 -3.19 -7.90 -6.92
C GLN A 74 -2.16 -8.91 -7.44
N LEU A 75 -1.93 -10.03 -6.74
CA LEU A 75 -1.08 -11.11 -7.21
C LEU A 75 -1.71 -11.84 -8.40
N ALA A 76 -3.01 -12.12 -8.36
CA ALA A 76 -3.74 -12.70 -9.49
C ALA A 76 -3.66 -11.83 -10.74
N ALA A 77 -3.80 -10.51 -10.60
CA ALA A 77 -3.64 -9.56 -11.70
C ALA A 77 -2.23 -9.55 -12.31
N ARG A 78 -1.23 -10.08 -11.59
CA ARG A 78 0.16 -10.24 -12.06
C ARG A 78 0.48 -11.64 -12.58
N GLY A 79 -0.52 -12.51 -12.63
CA GLY A 79 -0.39 -13.86 -13.17
C GLY A 79 0.05 -14.93 -12.17
N PHE A 80 0.04 -14.61 -10.86
CA PHE A 80 0.23 -15.61 -9.82
C PHE A 80 -1.11 -16.17 -9.35
N THR A 81 -1.16 -17.45 -8.98
CA THR A 81 -2.38 -18.11 -8.50
C THR A 81 -2.21 -18.62 -7.07
N LEU A 82 -3.25 -18.48 -6.26
CA LEU A 82 -3.26 -19.04 -4.92
C LEU A 82 -3.22 -20.57 -5.03
N ALA A 83 -2.29 -21.22 -4.32
CA ALA A 83 -2.16 -22.68 -4.31
C ALA A 83 -3.40 -23.30 -3.65
N GLN A 84 -4.02 -24.24 -4.35
CA GLN A 84 -5.19 -24.95 -3.83
C GLN A 84 -4.78 -26.20 -3.04
N THR A 85 -3.69 -26.83 -3.44
CA THR A 85 -3.11 -28.06 -2.85
C THR A 85 -1.63 -28.13 -3.12
N GLY A 86 -0.86 -28.71 -2.20
CA GLY A 86 0.57 -28.92 -2.36
C GLY A 86 1.41 -27.71 -1.92
N ALA A 87 2.70 -27.77 -2.22
CA ALA A 87 3.63 -26.67 -1.90
C ALA A 87 3.52 -25.56 -2.95
N ALA A 88 3.39 -24.33 -2.51
CA ALA A 88 3.45 -23.15 -3.37
C ALA A 88 4.91 -22.82 -3.77
N ASP A 89 5.08 -22.12 -4.88
CA ASP A 89 6.40 -21.61 -5.30
C ASP A 89 6.85 -20.43 -4.44
N LEU A 90 5.89 -19.61 -4.03
CA LEU A 90 6.09 -18.40 -3.24
C LEU A 90 5.32 -18.48 -1.92
N LEU A 91 5.89 -17.93 -0.86
CA LEU A 91 5.18 -17.63 0.38
C LEU A 91 5.04 -16.11 0.52
N VAL A 92 3.84 -15.69 0.90
CA VAL A 92 3.54 -14.29 1.16
C VAL A 92 3.42 -14.08 2.66
N HIS A 93 4.10 -13.08 3.16
CA HIS A 93 4.00 -12.66 4.56
C HIS A 93 3.64 -11.18 4.60
N TYR A 94 2.95 -10.75 5.63
CA TYR A 94 2.76 -9.33 5.91
C TYR A 94 3.06 -9.01 7.36
N HIS A 95 3.43 -7.76 7.58
CA HIS A 95 3.62 -7.18 8.90
C HIS A 95 2.99 -5.79 8.89
N ALA A 96 2.22 -5.45 9.92
CA ALA A 96 1.60 -4.14 10.05
C ALA A 96 1.82 -3.58 11.44
N HIS A 97 2.08 -2.29 11.54
CA HIS A 97 2.37 -1.61 12.79
C HIS A 97 1.85 -0.18 12.77
N ILE A 98 1.39 0.30 13.93
CA ILE A 98 1.02 1.70 14.13
C ILE A 98 1.98 2.30 15.15
N SER A 99 2.57 3.45 14.82
CA SER A 99 3.50 4.17 15.68
C SER A 99 3.14 5.64 15.75
N GLU A 100 3.39 6.25 16.91
CA GLU A 100 3.34 7.71 17.05
C GLU A 100 4.51 8.36 16.31
N ARG A 101 4.23 9.46 15.65
CA ARG A 101 5.20 10.28 14.92
C ARG A 101 5.00 11.74 15.26
N ILE A 102 6.09 12.48 15.26
CA ILE A 102 6.07 13.93 15.42
C ILE A 102 6.05 14.57 14.03
N ASP A 103 5.13 15.51 13.82
CA ASP A 103 5.15 16.34 12.62
C ASP A 103 6.29 17.37 12.71
N VAL A 104 7.41 17.06 12.05
CA VAL A 104 8.62 17.88 12.07
C VAL A 104 8.34 19.29 11.51
N ALA A 105 7.43 19.42 10.53
CA ALA A 105 7.07 20.71 9.98
C ALA A 105 6.31 21.59 11.00
N SER A 106 5.61 20.98 11.95
CA SER A 106 4.97 21.70 13.05
C SER A 106 5.99 22.12 14.09
N VAL A 107 7.04 21.32 14.34
CA VAL A 107 8.13 21.64 15.28
C VAL A 107 8.85 22.93 14.85
N ASP A 108 9.22 23.03 13.58
CA ASP A 108 9.90 24.23 13.05
C ASP A 108 9.07 25.50 13.22
N LYS A 109 7.76 25.42 13.00
CA LYS A 109 6.82 26.54 13.22
C LYS A 109 6.70 26.90 14.70
N THR A 110 6.75 25.91 15.58
CA THR A 110 6.65 26.11 17.05
C THR A 110 7.83 26.89 17.58
N TYR A 111 9.04 26.55 17.18
CA TYR A 111 10.26 27.28 17.62
C TYR A 111 10.31 28.72 17.12
N GLY A 112 9.65 29.02 16.00
CA GLY A 112 9.62 30.35 15.44
C GLY A 112 8.52 31.27 16.00
N TYR A 113 7.31 30.77 16.27
CA TYR A 113 6.12 31.58 16.54
C TYR A 113 5.09 30.98 17.50
N GLY A 114 5.47 30.07 18.37
CA GLY A 114 4.56 29.52 19.39
C GLY A 114 3.46 28.61 18.83
N GLY A 115 3.75 27.89 17.76
CA GLY A 115 2.87 26.85 17.23
C GLY A 115 2.84 25.62 18.14
N GLU A 116 1.84 24.79 18.01
CA GLU A 116 1.66 23.54 18.74
C GLU A 116 2.37 22.40 18.01
N VAL A 117 3.22 21.64 18.72
CA VAL A 117 3.79 20.39 18.19
C VAL A 117 2.65 19.37 18.06
N ARG A 118 2.51 18.76 16.90
CA ARG A 118 1.46 17.79 16.63
C ARG A 118 2.06 16.41 16.46
N ASP A 119 1.58 15.50 17.28
CA ASP A 119 1.83 14.09 17.10
C ASP A 119 0.73 13.49 16.22
N TYR A 120 1.09 12.49 15.43
CA TYR A 120 0.14 11.73 14.64
C TYR A 120 0.49 10.25 14.64
N GLU A 121 -0.52 9.39 14.50
CA GLU A 121 -0.31 7.96 14.32
C GLU A 121 -0.01 7.67 12.84
N ALA A 122 1.09 6.96 12.61
CA ALA A 122 1.47 6.45 11.29
C ALA A 122 1.35 4.93 11.26
N GLY A 123 0.58 4.41 10.33
CA GLY A 123 0.50 2.99 10.02
C GLY A 123 1.53 2.62 8.97
N THR A 124 2.19 1.50 9.18
CA THR A 124 3.12 0.90 8.21
C THR A 124 2.66 -0.51 7.90
N ILE A 125 2.54 -0.85 6.62
CA ILE A 125 2.32 -2.20 6.14
C ILE A 125 3.55 -2.63 5.36
N VAL A 126 4.08 -3.81 5.65
CA VAL A 126 5.15 -4.48 4.90
C VAL A 126 4.59 -5.77 4.33
N ILE A 127 4.90 -6.05 3.06
CA ILE A 127 4.58 -7.32 2.40
C ILE A 127 5.88 -7.91 1.87
N ASP A 128 6.14 -9.17 2.22
CA ASP A 128 7.26 -9.95 1.74
C ASP A 128 6.78 -11.06 0.82
N VAL A 129 7.49 -11.23 -0.29
CA VAL A 129 7.38 -12.39 -1.16
C VAL A 129 8.67 -13.20 -1.03
N VAL A 130 8.51 -14.45 -0.64
CA VAL A 130 9.60 -15.36 -0.29
C VAL A 130 9.61 -16.53 -1.26
N ASP A 131 10.77 -16.91 -1.78
CA ASP A 131 10.95 -18.17 -2.52
C ASP A 131 10.78 -19.32 -1.52
N ALA A 132 9.72 -20.12 -1.68
CA ALA A 132 9.37 -21.18 -0.74
C ALA A 132 10.44 -22.28 -0.64
N ARG A 133 11.22 -22.51 -1.70
CA ARG A 133 12.27 -23.53 -1.75
C ARG A 133 13.53 -23.11 -1.02
N THR A 134 13.90 -21.82 -1.10
CA THR A 134 15.16 -21.30 -0.52
C THR A 134 14.94 -20.53 0.78
N ASN A 135 13.70 -20.23 1.11
CA ASN A 135 13.28 -19.37 2.22
C ASN A 135 13.92 -17.98 2.18
N LYS A 136 14.18 -17.47 0.98
CA LYS A 136 14.81 -16.16 0.75
C LYS A 136 13.73 -15.14 0.35
N VAL A 137 13.72 -13.98 1.00
CA VAL A 137 12.91 -12.85 0.55
C VAL A 137 13.43 -12.38 -0.80
N ILE A 138 12.59 -12.45 -1.84
CA ILE A 138 12.91 -12.05 -3.21
C ILE A 138 12.28 -10.71 -3.59
N TRP A 139 11.26 -10.29 -2.85
CA TRP A 139 10.66 -8.97 -2.97
C TRP A 139 10.09 -8.53 -1.62
N ARG A 140 10.23 -7.26 -1.31
CA ARG A 140 9.63 -6.60 -0.16
C ARG A 140 9.04 -5.28 -0.58
N GLY A 141 7.79 -5.03 -0.24
CA GLY A 141 7.14 -3.72 -0.35
C GLY A 141 6.75 -3.19 1.00
N TRP A 142 6.77 -1.87 1.16
CA TRP A 142 6.21 -1.23 2.35
C TRP A 142 5.50 0.07 1.99
N ALA A 143 4.44 0.34 2.73
CA ALA A 143 3.65 1.57 2.64
C ALA A 143 3.49 2.17 4.02
N GLN A 144 3.54 3.49 4.11
CA GLN A 144 3.34 4.25 5.34
C GLN A 144 2.40 5.42 5.08
N ASP A 145 1.42 5.61 5.97
CA ASP A 145 0.46 6.72 5.91
C ASP A 145 0.00 7.11 7.32
N ALA A 146 -0.56 8.31 7.45
CA ALA A 146 -1.28 8.71 8.65
C ALA A 146 -2.58 7.89 8.79
N VAL A 147 -2.83 7.36 9.99
CA VAL A 147 -3.94 6.42 10.23
C VAL A 147 -4.99 6.94 11.23
N LYS A 148 -5.03 8.25 11.46
CA LYS A 148 -5.99 8.86 12.39
C LYS A 148 -7.42 8.43 12.07
N GLY A 149 -8.10 7.84 13.05
CA GLY A 149 -9.47 7.36 12.93
C GLY A 149 -9.68 6.15 12.01
N MET A 150 -8.60 5.54 11.51
CA MET A 150 -8.68 4.39 10.61
C MET A 150 -9.27 3.16 11.31
N LEU A 151 -8.90 2.91 12.57
CA LEU A 151 -9.37 1.74 13.32
C LEU A 151 -10.86 1.86 13.73
N ASP A 152 -11.38 3.08 13.80
CA ASP A 152 -12.76 3.35 14.20
C ASP A 152 -13.73 3.38 13.01
N ASN A 153 -13.21 3.35 11.77
CA ASN A 153 -14.00 3.43 10.55
C ASN A 153 -13.54 2.39 9.52
N GLN A 154 -14.37 1.37 9.32
CA GLN A 154 -14.09 0.25 8.43
C GLN A 154 -13.87 0.68 6.98
N ASP A 155 -14.64 1.62 6.45
CA ASP A 155 -14.52 2.08 5.06
C ASP A 155 -13.20 2.83 4.85
N THR A 156 -12.80 3.65 5.80
CA THR A 156 -11.52 4.35 5.79
C THR A 156 -10.36 3.38 5.85
N MET A 157 -10.44 2.36 6.72
CA MET A 157 -9.44 1.30 6.82
C MET A 157 -9.32 0.54 5.49
N ALA A 158 -10.45 0.12 4.93
CA ALA A 158 -10.50 -0.59 3.65
C ALA A 158 -9.87 0.23 2.52
N ALA A 159 -10.22 1.51 2.40
CA ALA A 159 -9.67 2.38 1.37
C ALA A 159 -8.14 2.54 1.49
N LYS A 160 -7.62 2.74 2.72
CA LYS A 160 -6.18 2.88 2.95
C LYS A 160 -5.42 1.57 2.71
N VAL A 161 -5.95 0.44 3.15
CA VAL A 161 -5.36 -0.88 2.89
C VAL A 161 -5.32 -1.16 1.38
N ASN A 162 -6.42 -0.92 0.67
CA ASN A 162 -6.50 -1.11 -0.78
C ASN A 162 -5.49 -0.23 -1.52
N GLU A 163 -5.38 1.06 -1.15
CA GLU A 163 -4.40 1.96 -1.75
C GLU A 163 -2.98 1.48 -1.49
N ALA A 164 -2.65 1.12 -0.24
CA ALA A 164 -1.33 0.67 0.16
C ALA A 164 -0.92 -0.59 -0.64
N VAL A 165 -1.75 -1.63 -0.62
CA VAL A 165 -1.48 -2.91 -1.28
C VAL A 165 -1.37 -2.72 -2.80
N THR A 166 -2.30 -1.99 -3.41
CA THR A 166 -2.29 -1.72 -4.85
C THR A 166 -1.00 -1.02 -5.26
N ARG A 167 -0.60 0.04 -4.54
CA ARG A 167 0.61 0.82 -4.85
C ARG A 167 1.90 0.05 -4.57
N MET A 168 1.94 -0.79 -3.53
CA MET A 168 3.10 -1.66 -3.26
C MET A 168 3.24 -2.71 -4.35
N LEU A 169 2.20 -3.51 -4.57
CA LEU A 169 2.27 -4.63 -5.51
C LEU A 169 2.34 -4.17 -6.97
N ALA A 170 1.98 -2.92 -7.30
CA ALA A 170 2.29 -2.34 -8.61
C ALA A 170 3.79 -2.37 -8.95
N ARG A 171 4.66 -2.49 -7.95
CA ARG A 171 6.12 -2.55 -8.08
C ARG A 171 6.69 -3.97 -8.06
N LEU A 172 5.86 -4.98 -7.78
CA LEU A 172 6.24 -6.39 -7.92
C LEU A 172 6.33 -6.72 -9.41
N PRO A 173 7.40 -7.36 -9.89
CA PRO A 173 7.48 -7.82 -11.26
C PRO A 173 6.30 -8.74 -11.60
N ALA A 174 5.64 -8.47 -12.73
CA ALA A 174 4.60 -9.36 -13.22
C ALA A 174 5.22 -10.66 -13.73
N ARG A 175 4.52 -11.76 -13.52
CA ARG A 175 4.83 -13.00 -14.22
C ARG A 175 4.49 -12.79 -15.70
N THR A 176 5.47 -12.43 -16.50
CA THR A 176 5.30 -12.45 -17.95
C THR A 176 5.12 -13.90 -18.35
N ALA A 177 3.95 -14.23 -18.95
CA ALA A 177 3.79 -15.52 -19.60
C ALA A 177 4.96 -15.64 -20.58
N GLY A 178 5.87 -16.60 -20.35
CA GLY A 178 7.00 -16.83 -21.21
C GLY A 178 6.48 -16.85 -22.63
N ALA A 179 7.09 -16.02 -23.50
CA ALA A 179 6.85 -16.13 -24.92
C ALA A 179 7.10 -17.60 -25.26
N ALA A 180 6.05 -18.31 -25.64
CA ALA A 180 6.16 -19.67 -26.11
C ALA A 180 7.26 -19.68 -27.14
N GLN A 181 8.39 -20.28 -26.82
CA GLN A 181 9.48 -20.47 -27.79
C GLN A 181 8.87 -21.31 -28.92
N ARG A 182 8.68 -20.65 -30.05
CA ARG A 182 8.37 -21.31 -31.31
C ARG A 182 9.63 -21.95 -31.86
#